data_66358753a459c044b48e8d5860d5181e
#
_entry.id   66358753a459c044b48e8d5860d5181e
#
_cell.length_a   1.000
_cell.length_b   1.000
_cell.length_c   1.000
_cell.angle_alpha   90.00
_cell.angle_beta   90.00
_cell.angle_gamma   90.00
#
_symmetry.space_group_name_H-M   'P 1'
#
loop_
_entity.id
_entity.type
_entity.pdbx_description
1 polymer ?
#
loop_
_entity_poly.entity_id
_entity_poly.type
_entity_poly.pdbx_seq_one_letter_code
_entity_poly.pdbx_strand_id
1 'polypeptide(L)'
;VKDAKFPIESQKYAGERISNMSRADMGVVGLAVMGENLILNMESKGFTVACFNRTTSKVDDFMNGRAQGKNIIGCHSIEELVTNLKRPRKVMLMVKAGGAVDDFIGQILPHLEEGDIIIDGGNSHFPDTIRRTRYVEFQGKLYIGTGVSGGEEGALLGPSIMPGGSPAAWPAVKPIFQAICAKTEEGEPCCEWVGENGAGHFVKMVHNGIEYGDMQLICEIYHLMRDGLGLTNAEMHQVFKEWNEGELGSYLIEITRDILAYKDENGQAVVDLILDTAGQKGTGKWTAIAALDEGMPLTLIGEAVFARCLSALKEERVEAAHQIKAVTTPFTGDKKALVDDLRQALYASKIVSYAQGYQLMRTAAQTYDWHLNYGGIAMMWRGGCIIRSVFLGKIKEAFERNPALPNLLLDPFFKDAVEKAQGAWRRVLTATIGLGIPMPTISSALAFFDGYRSERLPANLLQAQRDYFGAHTYERVDRPRKEFHHTNWTGRGGNTSASTYVV
;
A
#
# COMPACT_ATOMS: atom_id res chain seq x y z
N VAL A 1 -7.67 -23.06 -81.16
CA VAL A 1 -6.72 -21.98 -81.40
C VAL A 1 -6.60 -21.11 -80.17
N LYS A 2 -5.43 -21.14 -79.56
CA LYS A 2 -4.78 -20.23 -78.62
C LYS A 2 -5.39 -20.01 -77.23
N ASP A 3 -4.68 -20.62 -76.30
CA ASP A 3 -4.56 -20.29 -74.85
C ASP A 3 -4.33 -18.81 -74.54
N ALA A 4 -4.99 -18.28 -73.60
CA ALA A 4 -4.62 -17.03 -72.92
C ALA A 4 -4.40 -17.36 -71.45
N LYS A 5 -3.16 -17.48 -70.99
CA LYS A 5 -2.70 -17.50 -69.61
C LYS A 5 -2.84 -16.11 -69.04
N PHE A 6 -3.62 -15.95 -67.92
CA PHE A 6 -3.56 -14.77 -67.06
C PHE A 6 -2.47 -14.96 -66.00
N PRO A 7 -1.70 -13.93 -65.63
CA PRO A 7 -0.56 -14.08 -64.74
C PRO A 7 -1.01 -14.10 -63.25
N ILE A 8 -0.48 -15.11 -62.54
CA ILE A 8 -0.53 -15.23 -61.08
C ILE A 8 0.52 -14.30 -60.48
N GLU A 9 0.24 -13.02 -60.33
CA GLU A 9 1.18 -12.08 -59.67
C GLU A 9 0.53 -11.17 -58.57
N SER A 10 -0.77 -11.29 -58.31
CA SER A 10 -1.44 -10.41 -57.35
C SER A 10 -1.63 -10.99 -55.93
N GLN A 11 -1.22 -12.24 -55.67
CA GLN A 11 -1.35 -12.85 -54.32
C GLN A 11 -0.09 -12.83 -53.47
N LYS A 12 1.09 -12.50 -54.04
CA LYS A 12 2.33 -12.41 -53.24
C LYS A 12 2.51 -11.09 -52.48
N TYR A 13 1.84 -10.01 -52.89
CA TYR A 13 2.01 -8.69 -52.26
C TYR A 13 1.06 -8.42 -51.08
N ALA A 14 0.04 -9.24 -50.87
CA ALA A 14 -0.83 -9.12 -49.70
C ALA A 14 -0.22 -9.77 -48.44
N GLY A 15 0.62 -10.79 -48.59
CA GLY A 15 1.29 -11.50 -47.50
C GLY A 15 2.50 -10.76 -46.90
N GLU A 16 3.21 -9.97 -47.71
CA GLU A 16 4.43 -9.28 -47.26
C GLU A 16 4.17 -7.92 -46.58
N ARG A 17 2.97 -7.32 -46.77
CA ARG A 17 2.60 -6.10 -46.02
C ARG A 17 2.20 -6.35 -44.56
N ILE A 18 1.88 -7.57 -44.16
CA ILE A 18 1.54 -7.93 -42.78
C ILE A 18 2.80 -8.26 -41.95
N SER A 19 3.95 -8.53 -42.57
CA SER A 19 5.17 -8.95 -41.89
C SER A 19 6.05 -7.81 -41.34
N ASN A 20 5.74 -6.54 -41.60
CA ASN A 20 6.59 -5.40 -41.24
C ASN A 20 5.92 -4.38 -40.27
N MET A 21 4.76 -4.69 -39.68
CA MET A 21 4.27 -3.92 -38.53
C MET A 21 5.03 -4.38 -37.28
N SER A 22 5.78 -3.48 -36.67
CA SER A 22 6.46 -3.76 -35.38
C SER A 22 5.42 -4.16 -34.35
N ARG A 23 5.40 -5.45 -33.96
CA ARG A 23 4.49 -5.94 -32.92
C ARG A 23 4.80 -5.27 -31.58
N ALA A 24 3.77 -5.00 -30.79
CA ALA A 24 3.89 -4.33 -29.49
C ALA A 24 4.53 -5.25 -28.44
N ASP A 25 5.32 -4.65 -27.56
CA ASP A 25 5.97 -5.32 -26.44
C ASP A 25 5.00 -5.59 -25.28
N MET A 26 3.98 -4.73 -25.13
CA MET A 26 2.97 -4.80 -24.09
C MET A 26 1.62 -4.34 -24.65
N GLY A 27 0.54 -5.03 -24.27
CA GLY A 27 -0.83 -4.56 -24.42
C GLY A 27 -1.34 -3.97 -23.12
N VAL A 28 -2.05 -2.84 -23.19
CA VAL A 28 -2.67 -2.21 -22.00
C VAL A 28 -4.16 -2.04 -22.24
N VAL A 29 -4.97 -2.55 -21.30
CA VAL A 29 -6.42 -2.42 -21.28
C VAL A 29 -6.82 -1.41 -20.21
N GLY A 30 -7.49 -0.33 -20.62
CA GLY A 30 -7.98 0.73 -19.75
C GLY A 30 -7.22 2.04 -19.92
N LEU A 31 -7.90 3.01 -20.53
CA LEU A 31 -7.42 4.37 -20.78
C LEU A 31 -8.09 5.34 -19.79
N ALA A 32 -7.65 5.25 -18.55
CA ALA A 32 -7.84 6.25 -17.52
C ALA A 32 -6.47 6.80 -17.14
N VAL A 33 -6.41 7.74 -16.18
CA VAL A 33 -5.21 8.48 -15.80
C VAL A 33 -3.97 7.59 -15.67
N MET A 34 -4.07 6.49 -14.93
CA MET A 34 -2.93 5.59 -14.71
C MET A 34 -2.54 4.82 -15.99
N GLY A 35 -3.53 4.31 -16.75
CA GLY A 35 -3.29 3.53 -17.95
C GLY A 35 -2.60 4.34 -19.05
N GLU A 36 -3.11 5.53 -19.35
CA GLU A 36 -2.49 6.43 -20.34
C GLU A 36 -1.05 6.80 -19.96
N ASN A 37 -0.82 7.17 -18.70
CA ASN A 37 0.49 7.57 -18.22
C ASN A 37 1.50 6.43 -18.26
N LEU A 38 1.11 5.20 -17.91
CA LEU A 38 1.97 4.02 -18.02
C LEU A 38 2.31 3.69 -19.47
N ILE A 39 1.35 3.82 -20.41
CA ILE A 39 1.58 3.63 -21.85
C ILE A 39 2.63 4.64 -22.34
N LEU A 40 2.46 5.92 -22.00
CA LEU A 40 3.40 6.97 -22.39
C LEU A 40 4.78 6.77 -21.76
N ASN A 41 4.85 6.30 -20.53
CA ASN A 41 6.10 5.95 -19.88
C ASN A 41 6.81 4.80 -20.59
N MET A 42 6.11 3.69 -20.89
CA MET A 42 6.69 2.56 -21.65
C MET A 42 7.21 3.02 -23.00
N GLU A 43 6.42 3.82 -23.74
CA GLU A 43 6.83 4.35 -25.05
C GLU A 43 8.07 5.23 -24.94
N SER A 44 8.15 6.09 -23.92
CA SER A 44 9.33 6.94 -23.70
C SER A 44 10.62 6.16 -23.39
N LYS A 45 10.49 4.90 -22.98
CA LYS A 45 11.61 3.95 -22.77
C LYS A 45 11.91 3.08 -23.98
N GLY A 46 11.25 3.36 -25.10
CA GLY A 46 11.51 2.68 -26.40
C GLY A 46 10.67 1.43 -26.64
N PHE A 47 9.68 1.14 -25.80
CA PHE A 47 8.75 0.02 -26.02
C PHE A 47 7.61 0.44 -26.95
N THR A 48 7.19 -0.46 -27.84
CA THR A 48 5.94 -0.32 -28.58
C THR A 48 4.79 -0.85 -27.74
N VAL A 49 3.72 -0.07 -27.57
CA VAL A 49 2.58 -0.43 -26.72
C VAL A 49 1.28 -0.47 -27.55
N ALA A 50 0.52 -1.56 -27.44
CA ALA A 50 -0.84 -1.62 -27.95
C ALA A 50 -1.81 -1.25 -26.84
N CYS A 51 -2.86 -0.50 -27.13
CA CYS A 51 -3.82 -0.07 -26.14
C CYS A 51 -5.27 -0.31 -26.59
N PHE A 52 -6.11 -0.66 -25.61
CA PHE A 52 -7.53 -0.87 -25.77
C PHE A 52 -8.33 -0.30 -24.61
N ASN A 53 -9.51 0.18 -24.89
CA ASN A 53 -10.49 0.58 -23.88
C ASN A 53 -11.90 0.14 -24.27
N ARG A 54 -12.72 -0.29 -23.30
CA ARG A 54 -14.10 -0.74 -23.54
C ARG A 54 -14.93 0.31 -24.29
N THR A 55 -14.75 1.60 -23.95
CA THR A 55 -15.29 2.72 -24.73
C THR A 55 -14.25 3.09 -25.76
N THR A 56 -14.46 2.67 -27.02
CA THR A 56 -13.47 2.77 -28.10
C THR A 56 -13.15 4.20 -28.50
N SER A 57 -14.11 5.15 -28.36
CA SER A 57 -13.83 6.57 -28.60
C SER A 57 -12.69 7.12 -27.74
N LYS A 58 -12.44 6.56 -26.53
CA LYS A 58 -11.27 6.93 -25.72
C LYS A 58 -9.95 6.50 -26.34
N VAL A 59 -9.95 5.44 -27.14
CA VAL A 59 -8.77 5.04 -27.91
C VAL A 59 -8.49 6.08 -28.96
N ASP A 60 -9.54 6.52 -29.70
CA ASP A 60 -9.41 7.53 -30.74
C ASP A 60 -8.95 8.88 -30.16
N ASP A 61 -9.55 9.30 -29.04
CA ASP A 61 -9.16 10.53 -28.34
C ASP A 61 -7.69 10.48 -27.89
N PHE A 62 -7.25 9.36 -27.31
CA PHE A 62 -5.86 9.18 -26.88
C PHE A 62 -4.89 9.16 -28.07
N MET A 63 -5.23 8.44 -29.15
CA MET A 63 -4.39 8.33 -30.35
C MET A 63 -4.29 9.68 -31.09
N ASN A 64 -5.37 10.46 -31.17
CA ASN A 64 -5.39 11.79 -31.78
C ASN A 64 -4.82 12.89 -30.87
N GLY A 65 -4.65 12.60 -29.56
CA GLY A 65 -4.13 13.51 -28.55
C GLY A 65 -2.72 13.15 -28.10
N ARG A 66 -2.61 12.69 -26.83
CA ARG A 66 -1.31 12.44 -26.14
C ARG A 66 -0.43 11.37 -26.79
N ALA A 67 -1.02 10.45 -27.55
CA ALA A 67 -0.31 9.37 -28.25
C ALA A 67 0.05 9.70 -29.69
N GLN A 68 -0.32 10.88 -30.20
CA GLN A 68 -0.08 11.27 -31.61
C GLN A 68 1.41 11.25 -31.96
N GLY A 69 1.76 10.53 -33.00
CA GLY A 69 3.15 10.41 -33.49
C GLY A 69 4.07 9.50 -32.66
N LYS A 70 3.53 8.77 -31.69
CA LYS A 70 4.27 7.85 -30.80
C LYS A 70 4.16 6.40 -31.27
N ASN A 71 5.06 5.54 -30.76
CA ASN A 71 5.06 4.10 -31.02
C ASN A 71 3.93 3.38 -30.23
N ILE A 72 2.70 3.83 -30.40
CA ILE A 72 1.52 3.30 -29.74
C ILE A 72 0.52 2.84 -30.82
N ILE A 73 -0.10 1.68 -30.61
CA ILE A 73 -1.07 1.06 -31.50
C ILE A 73 -2.44 1.12 -30.81
N GLY A 74 -3.36 1.92 -31.32
CA GLY A 74 -4.75 1.95 -30.87
C GLY A 74 -5.53 0.76 -31.41
N CYS A 75 -6.19 0.00 -30.53
CA CYS A 75 -6.97 -1.19 -30.88
C CYS A 75 -8.45 -1.00 -30.48
N HIS A 76 -9.37 -1.49 -31.29
CA HIS A 76 -10.82 -1.36 -31.08
C HIS A 76 -11.49 -2.68 -30.65
N SER A 77 -10.69 -3.76 -30.54
CA SER A 77 -11.14 -5.03 -29.99
C SER A 77 -10.02 -5.73 -29.19
N ILE A 78 -10.39 -6.67 -28.32
CA ILE A 78 -9.43 -7.53 -27.61
C ILE A 78 -8.64 -8.41 -28.58
N GLU A 79 -9.31 -8.93 -29.61
CA GLU A 79 -8.65 -9.73 -30.65
C GLU A 79 -7.57 -8.93 -31.37
N GLU A 80 -7.88 -7.69 -31.78
CA GLU A 80 -6.94 -6.78 -32.41
C GLU A 80 -5.75 -6.49 -31.47
N LEU A 81 -6.03 -6.18 -30.18
CA LEU A 81 -5.00 -5.96 -29.19
C LEU A 81 -4.04 -7.13 -29.11
N VAL A 82 -4.56 -8.35 -28.91
CA VAL A 82 -3.74 -9.57 -28.71
C VAL A 82 -2.96 -9.94 -29.98
N THR A 83 -3.55 -9.77 -31.16
CA THR A 83 -2.88 -10.05 -32.46
C THR A 83 -1.68 -9.14 -32.69
N ASN A 84 -1.71 -7.92 -32.18
CA ASN A 84 -0.61 -6.96 -32.30
C ASN A 84 0.55 -7.21 -31.32
N LEU A 85 0.49 -8.21 -30.42
CA LEU A 85 1.52 -8.44 -29.41
C LEU A 85 2.61 -9.42 -29.86
N LYS A 86 3.84 -9.19 -29.41
CA LYS A 86 4.95 -10.14 -29.45
C LYS A 86 4.75 -11.28 -28.46
N ARG A 87 5.23 -12.48 -28.79
CA ARG A 87 5.24 -13.63 -27.86
C ARG A 87 6.47 -13.62 -26.94
N PRO A 88 6.33 -14.06 -25.69
CA PRO A 88 5.06 -14.30 -25.01
C PRO A 88 4.26 -13.00 -24.92
N ARG A 89 2.97 -13.07 -25.24
CA ARG A 89 2.08 -11.91 -25.20
C ARG A 89 1.91 -11.45 -23.77
N LYS A 90 1.91 -10.15 -23.55
CA LYS A 90 1.77 -9.52 -22.22
C LYS A 90 0.62 -8.53 -22.27
N VAL A 91 -0.46 -8.78 -21.54
CA VAL A 91 -1.64 -7.92 -21.49
C VAL A 91 -1.81 -7.39 -20.07
N MET A 92 -1.65 -6.07 -19.89
CA MET A 92 -1.80 -5.40 -18.61
C MET A 92 -3.18 -4.76 -18.47
N LEU A 93 -3.88 -5.07 -17.39
CA LEU A 93 -5.19 -4.56 -17.04
C LEU A 93 -5.03 -3.37 -16.09
N MET A 94 -5.42 -2.19 -16.53
CA MET A 94 -5.50 -0.95 -15.73
C MET A 94 -6.97 -0.56 -15.55
N VAL A 95 -7.76 -1.47 -14.97
CA VAL A 95 -9.20 -1.34 -14.81
C VAL A 95 -9.60 -1.33 -13.33
N LYS A 96 -10.88 -1.02 -13.05
CA LYS A 96 -11.42 -1.05 -11.70
C LYS A 96 -11.30 -2.47 -11.11
N ALA A 97 -10.77 -2.58 -9.89
CA ALA A 97 -10.69 -3.84 -9.15
C ALA A 97 -12.07 -4.51 -8.97
N GLY A 98 -12.07 -5.81 -8.80
CA GLY A 98 -13.28 -6.62 -8.67
C GLY A 98 -13.72 -7.26 -10.00
N GLY A 99 -15.02 -7.42 -10.23
CA GLY A 99 -15.59 -8.15 -11.38
C GLY A 99 -15.09 -7.68 -12.74
N ALA A 100 -14.76 -6.40 -12.91
CA ALA A 100 -14.23 -5.89 -14.18
C ALA A 100 -12.91 -6.58 -14.60
N VAL A 101 -12.07 -6.97 -13.65
CA VAL A 101 -10.84 -7.73 -13.93
C VAL A 101 -11.20 -9.13 -14.41
N ASP A 102 -12.15 -9.80 -13.75
CA ASP A 102 -12.61 -11.14 -14.14
C ASP A 102 -13.24 -11.14 -15.54
N ASP A 103 -14.05 -10.09 -15.85
CA ASP A 103 -14.66 -9.91 -17.17
C ASP A 103 -13.61 -9.80 -18.27
N PHE A 104 -12.55 -9.00 -18.06
CA PHE A 104 -11.46 -8.87 -19.04
C PHE A 104 -10.60 -10.14 -19.14
N ILE A 105 -10.33 -10.83 -18.03
CA ILE A 105 -9.65 -12.15 -18.08
C ILE A 105 -10.45 -13.10 -18.99
N GLY A 106 -11.78 -13.19 -18.80
CA GLY A 106 -12.64 -14.03 -19.62
C GLY A 106 -12.63 -13.68 -21.11
N GLN A 107 -12.53 -12.39 -21.46
CA GLN A 107 -12.46 -11.93 -22.85
C GLN A 107 -11.08 -12.16 -23.47
N ILE A 108 -10.00 -12.07 -22.72
CA ILE A 108 -8.62 -12.16 -23.22
C ILE A 108 -8.17 -13.61 -23.38
N LEU A 109 -8.50 -14.48 -22.43
CA LEU A 109 -8.04 -15.87 -22.38
C LEU A 109 -8.24 -16.66 -23.69
N PRO A 110 -9.39 -16.54 -24.42
CA PRO A 110 -9.60 -17.28 -25.68
C PRO A 110 -8.60 -16.90 -26.80
N HIS A 111 -7.99 -15.73 -26.72
CA HIS A 111 -7.04 -15.23 -27.73
C HIS A 111 -5.57 -15.48 -27.36
N LEU A 112 -5.30 -15.97 -26.13
CA LEU A 112 -3.96 -16.25 -25.62
C LEU A 112 -3.55 -17.70 -25.87
N GLU A 113 -2.24 -17.90 -25.95
CA GLU A 113 -1.62 -19.21 -26.08
C GLU A 113 -0.83 -19.57 -24.82
N GLU A 114 -0.33 -20.80 -24.74
CA GLU A 114 0.47 -21.27 -23.61
C GLU A 114 1.69 -20.37 -23.37
N GLY A 115 1.92 -20.00 -22.12
CA GLY A 115 3.01 -19.10 -21.71
C GLY A 115 2.74 -17.60 -21.91
N ASP A 116 1.62 -17.19 -22.51
CA ASP A 116 1.21 -15.78 -22.56
C ASP A 116 0.80 -15.30 -21.16
N ILE A 117 0.89 -13.99 -20.90
CA ILE A 117 0.85 -13.40 -19.57
C ILE A 117 -0.28 -12.39 -19.47
N ILE A 118 -1.15 -12.53 -18.47
CA ILE A 118 -2.08 -11.48 -18.03
C ILE A 118 -1.50 -10.80 -16.80
N ILE A 119 -1.54 -9.46 -16.77
CA ILE A 119 -1.02 -8.64 -15.69
C ILE A 119 -2.16 -7.78 -15.14
N ASP A 120 -2.51 -7.94 -13.88
CA ASP A 120 -3.46 -7.08 -13.18
C ASP A 120 -2.69 -5.96 -12.47
N GLY A 121 -2.70 -4.76 -13.05
CA GLY A 121 -2.02 -3.57 -12.53
C GLY A 121 -2.93 -2.67 -11.65
N GLY A 122 -4.16 -3.12 -11.37
CA GLY A 122 -5.09 -2.42 -10.49
C GLY A 122 -4.74 -2.57 -9.01
N ASN A 123 -5.55 -1.94 -8.15
CA ASN A 123 -5.49 -2.17 -6.70
C ASN A 123 -6.46 -3.32 -6.32
N SER A 124 -6.21 -4.51 -6.85
CA SER A 124 -7.06 -5.68 -6.61
C SER A 124 -6.88 -6.25 -5.21
N HIS A 125 -7.95 -6.83 -4.67
CA HIS A 125 -7.92 -7.55 -3.41
C HIS A 125 -7.11 -8.84 -3.57
N PHE A 126 -6.12 -9.06 -2.72
CA PHE A 126 -5.15 -10.15 -2.90
C PHE A 126 -5.76 -11.56 -2.94
N PRO A 127 -6.86 -11.90 -2.20
CA PRO A 127 -7.52 -13.19 -2.34
C PRO A 127 -8.08 -13.42 -3.75
N ASP A 128 -8.62 -12.37 -4.39
CA ASP A 128 -9.04 -12.46 -5.80
C ASP A 128 -7.85 -12.72 -6.72
N THR A 129 -6.70 -12.11 -6.42
CA THR A 129 -5.47 -12.32 -7.18
C THR A 129 -4.98 -13.76 -7.06
N ILE A 130 -5.02 -14.35 -5.85
CA ILE A 130 -4.70 -15.78 -5.63
C ILE A 130 -5.63 -16.67 -6.48
N ARG A 131 -6.94 -16.41 -6.44
CA ARG A 131 -7.95 -17.14 -7.23
C ARG A 131 -7.69 -17.01 -8.72
N ARG A 132 -7.43 -15.79 -9.21
CA ARG A 132 -7.16 -15.50 -10.63
C ARG A 132 -5.87 -16.15 -11.10
N THR A 133 -4.79 -16.10 -10.30
CA THR A 133 -3.53 -16.77 -10.61
C THR A 133 -3.77 -18.25 -10.85
N ARG A 134 -4.42 -18.95 -9.92
CA ARG A 134 -4.75 -20.39 -10.06
C ARG A 134 -5.60 -20.68 -11.29
N TYR A 135 -6.61 -19.84 -11.55
CA TYR A 135 -7.51 -20.01 -12.70
C TYR A 135 -6.78 -19.85 -14.04
N VAL A 136 -5.94 -18.81 -14.18
CA VAL A 136 -5.20 -18.52 -15.41
C VAL A 136 -4.12 -19.58 -15.66
N GLU A 137 -3.41 -20.03 -14.61
CA GLU A 137 -2.43 -21.11 -14.68
C GLU A 137 -3.07 -22.45 -15.10
N PHE A 138 -4.26 -22.76 -14.58
CA PHE A 138 -5.02 -23.94 -15.00
C PHE A 138 -5.34 -23.93 -16.50
N GLN A 139 -5.43 -22.74 -17.13
CA GLN A 139 -5.61 -22.58 -18.57
C GLN A 139 -4.26 -22.57 -19.36
N GLY A 140 -3.14 -22.91 -18.73
CA GLY A 140 -1.81 -22.93 -19.35
C GLY A 140 -1.23 -21.53 -19.64
N LYS A 141 -1.75 -20.47 -19.05
CA LYS A 141 -1.25 -19.09 -19.16
C LYS A 141 -0.67 -18.64 -17.83
N LEU A 142 0.01 -17.50 -17.83
CA LEU A 142 0.67 -16.96 -16.65
C LEU A 142 -0.05 -15.69 -16.16
N TYR A 143 -0.02 -15.46 -14.86
CA TYR A 143 -0.67 -14.30 -14.26
C TYR A 143 0.26 -13.54 -13.33
N ILE A 144 0.25 -12.21 -13.42
CA ILE A 144 0.92 -11.31 -12.47
C ILE A 144 -0.13 -10.38 -11.87
N GLY A 145 -0.20 -10.35 -10.53
CA GLY A 145 -0.86 -9.29 -9.79
C GLY A 145 0.18 -8.28 -9.33
N THR A 146 0.10 -7.05 -9.81
CA THR A 146 1.12 -6.05 -9.51
C THR A 146 0.50 -4.77 -8.95
N GLY A 147 0.95 -4.37 -7.76
CA GLY A 147 0.68 -3.04 -7.25
C GLY A 147 1.51 -2.00 -7.98
N VAL A 148 0.85 -0.93 -8.45
CA VAL A 148 1.49 0.24 -9.04
C VAL A 148 1.21 1.45 -8.15
N SER A 149 2.25 2.15 -7.73
CA SER A 149 2.17 3.33 -6.86
C SER A 149 2.78 4.56 -7.53
N GLY A 150 2.52 5.75 -6.96
CA GLY A 150 3.09 7.02 -7.43
C GLY A 150 2.07 8.01 -7.99
N GLY A 151 0.79 7.63 -8.07
CA GLY A 151 -0.27 8.47 -8.60
C GLY A 151 -0.08 8.81 -10.09
N GLU A 152 -0.68 9.91 -10.54
CA GLU A 152 -0.65 10.34 -11.94
C GLU A 152 0.77 10.62 -12.44
N GLU A 153 1.49 11.45 -11.72
CA GLU A 153 2.86 11.85 -12.06
C GLU A 153 3.82 10.65 -11.99
N GLY A 154 3.73 9.85 -10.94
CA GLY A 154 4.57 8.66 -10.78
C GLY A 154 4.35 7.64 -11.90
N ALA A 155 3.12 7.43 -12.36
CA ALA A 155 2.85 6.54 -13.49
C ALA A 155 3.55 6.99 -14.78
N LEU A 156 3.66 8.30 -14.99
CA LEU A 156 4.31 8.89 -16.17
C LEU A 156 5.84 8.89 -16.05
N LEU A 157 6.38 9.25 -14.90
CA LEU A 157 7.80 9.54 -14.72
C LEU A 157 8.60 8.40 -14.10
N GLY A 158 7.95 7.53 -13.34
CA GLY A 158 8.57 6.38 -12.68
C GLY A 158 7.78 5.92 -11.45
N PRO A 159 6.89 4.93 -11.58
CA PRO A 159 6.18 4.36 -10.46
C PRO A 159 7.03 3.37 -9.65
N SER A 160 6.67 3.13 -8.40
CA SER A 160 7.03 1.90 -7.69
C SER A 160 6.13 0.77 -8.17
N ILE A 161 6.71 -0.38 -8.52
CA ILE A 161 5.98 -1.52 -9.08
C ILE A 161 6.28 -2.77 -8.24
N MET A 162 5.24 -3.45 -7.75
CA MET A 162 5.33 -4.58 -6.82
C MET A 162 4.72 -5.86 -7.46
N PRO A 163 5.44 -6.53 -8.39
CA PRO A 163 4.91 -7.69 -9.11
C PRO A 163 4.99 -8.97 -8.29
N GLY A 164 3.90 -9.73 -8.29
CA GLY A 164 3.82 -11.09 -7.77
C GLY A 164 2.89 -11.94 -8.62
N GLY A 165 2.86 -13.26 -8.44
CA GLY A 165 1.99 -14.14 -9.23
C GLY A 165 2.68 -15.42 -9.68
N SER A 166 2.63 -15.71 -10.98
CA SER A 166 3.32 -16.84 -11.60
C SER A 166 4.81 -16.53 -11.75
N PRO A 167 5.74 -17.22 -11.06
CA PRO A 167 7.18 -16.90 -11.14
C PRO A 167 7.75 -17.00 -12.56
N ALA A 168 7.21 -17.91 -13.39
CA ALA A 168 7.62 -18.09 -14.77
C ALA A 168 7.34 -16.87 -15.67
N ALA A 169 6.43 -15.97 -15.26
CA ALA A 169 6.12 -14.74 -16.01
C ALA A 169 7.18 -13.64 -15.80
N TRP A 170 7.87 -13.65 -14.65
CA TRP A 170 8.75 -12.56 -14.25
C TRP A 170 9.87 -12.26 -15.25
N PRO A 171 10.63 -13.23 -15.79
CA PRO A 171 11.69 -12.95 -16.74
C PRO A 171 11.24 -12.18 -17.98
N ALA A 172 10.01 -12.42 -18.46
CA ALA A 172 9.46 -11.74 -19.63
C ALA A 172 8.93 -10.32 -19.34
N VAL A 173 8.58 -10.02 -18.09
CA VAL A 173 8.00 -8.73 -17.68
C VAL A 173 9.04 -7.82 -17.04
N LYS A 174 10.03 -8.37 -16.34
CA LYS A 174 11.10 -7.67 -15.63
C LYS A 174 11.75 -6.54 -16.45
N PRO A 175 12.19 -6.76 -17.72
CA PRO A 175 12.86 -5.70 -18.49
C PRO A 175 11.99 -4.45 -18.68
N ILE A 176 10.69 -4.64 -18.92
CA ILE A 176 9.75 -3.53 -19.11
C ILE A 176 9.51 -2.81 -17.80
N PHE A 177 9.16 -3.54 -16.75
CA PHE A 177 8.82 -2.96 -15.44
C PHE A 177 10.02 -2.23 -14.82
N GLN A 178 11.21 -2.81 -14.90
CA GLN A 178 12.41 -2.15 -14.39
C GLN A 178 12.87 -0.96 -15.25
N ALA A 179 12.50 -0.89 -16.53
CA ALA A 179 12.77 0.29 -17.34
C ALA A 179 11.88 1.48 -16.98
N ILE A 180 10.59 1.23 -16.68
CA ILE A 180 9.59 2.27 -16.44
C ILE A 180 9.47 2.69 -14.97
N CYS A 181 9.96 1.89 -14.01
CA CYS A 181 9.87 2.22 -12.60
C CYS A 181 10.84 3.35 -12.19
N ALA A 182 10.57 3.96 -11.04
CA ALA A 182 11.49 4.87 -10.40
C ALA A 182 12.85 4.19 -10.13
N LYS A 183 13.87 4.99 -10.00
CA LYS A 183 15.20 4.57 -9.55
C LYS A 183 15.52 5.22 -8.21
N THR A 184 16.27 4.53 -7.36
CA THR A 184 16.88 5.13 -6.19
C THR A 184 18.02 6.08 -6.62
N GLU A 185 18.57 6.82 -5.67
CA GLU A 185 19.74 7.69 -5.93
C GLU A 185 20.95 6.88 -6.42
N GLU A 186 21.06 5.62 -5.98
CA GLU A 186 22.10 4.70 -6.39
C GLU A 186 21.84 4.05 -7.77
N GLY A 187 20.69 4.34 -8.39
CA GLY A 187 20.28 3.83 -9.70
C GLY A 187 19.54 2.49 -9.66
N GLU A 188 19.27 1.93 -8.46
CA GLU A 188 18.55 0.67 -8.32
C GLU A 188 17.07 0.83 -8.67
N PRO A 189 16.46 -0.13 -9.39
CA PRO A 189 15.06 -0.04 -9.78
C PRO A 189 14.10 -0.23 -8.58
N CYS A 190 13.12 0.65 -8.44
CA CYS A 190 12.02 0.50 -7.47
C CYS A 190 10.98 -0.53 -7.97
N CYS A 191 11.47 -1.65 -8.46
CA CYS A 191 10.70 -2.78 -8.94
C CYS A 191 11.52 -4.06 -8.88
N GLU A 192 11.08 -5.03 -8.10
CA GLU A 192 11.65 -6.38 -8.07
C GLU A 192 10.52 -7.39 -7.80
N TRP A 193 10.78 -8.67 -8.05
CA TRP A 193 9.83 -9.74 -7.74
C TRP A 193 9.51 -9.78 -6.25
N VAL A 194 8.21 -9.74 -5.92
CA VAL A 194 7.73 -9.75 -4.54
C VAL A 194 7.55 -11.17 -4.02
N GLY A 195 6.86 -12.02 -4.78
CA GLY A 195 6.53 -13.39 -4.37
C GLY A 195 5.40 -13.99 -5.20
N GLU A 196 4.98 -15.16 -4.82
CA GLU A 196 4.03 -16.01 -5.52
C GLU A 196 2.58 -15.51 -5.36
N ASN A 197 1.71 -15.92 -6.26
CA ASN A 197 0.26 -15.74 -6.18
C ASN A 197 -0.16 -14.27 -5.94
N GLY A 198 -0.81 -14.01 -4.79
CA GLY A 198 -1.33 -12.71 -4.39
C GLY A 198 -0.31 -11.77 -3.75
N ALA A 199 0.96 -12.18 -3.60
CA ALA A 199 1.98 -11.46 -2.83
C ALA A 199 2.18 -10.00 -3.28
N GLY A 200 2.18 -9.73 -4.60
CA GLY A 200 2.34 -8.37 -5.12
C GLY A 200 1.24 -7.43 -4.67
N HIS A 201 -0.01 -7.83 -4.80
CA HIS A 201 -1.14 -7.02 -4.33
C HIS A 201 -1.24 -6.96 -2.80
N PHE A 202 -0.82 -8.01 -2.08
CA PHE A 202 -0.74 -7.98 -0.63
C PHE A 202 0.27 -6.94 -0.13
N VAL A 203 1.49 -6.95 -0.67
CA VAL A 203 2.53 -5.96 -0.34
C VAL A 203 2.08 -4.55 -0.69
N LYS A 204 1.39 -4.36 -1.83
CA LYS A 204 0.79 -3.07 -2.17
C LYS A 204 -0.31 -2.65 -1.21
N MET A 205 -1.14 -3.57 -0.76
CA MET A 205 -2.18 -3.32 0.24
C MET A 205 -1.56 -2.86 1.57
N VAL A 206 -0.51 -3.54 2.05
CA VAL A 206 0.21 -3.15 3.27
C VAL A 206 0.90 -1.79 3.11
N HIS A 207 1.53 -1.53 1.95
CA HIS A 207 2.03 -0.20 1.61
C HIS A 207 0.96 0.88 1.80
N ASN A 208 -0.24 0.65 1.29
CA ASN A 208 -1.34 1.61 1.44
C ASN A 208 -1.82 1.72 2.90
N GLY A 209 -1.78 0.65 3.67
CA GLY A 209 -2.06 0.69 5.12
C GLY A 209 -1.07 1.58 5.87
N ILE A 210 0.23 1.44 5.59
CA ILE A 210 1.28 2.31 6.14
C ILE A 210 1.06 3.76 5.70
N GLU A 211 0.69 4.00 4.43
CA GLU A 211 0.34 5.32 3.92
C GLU A 211 -0.79 5.98 4.73
N TYR A 212 -1.83 5.22 5.07
CA TYR A 212 -2.91 5.71 5.92
C TYR A 212 -2.40 6.07 7.32
N GLY A 213 -1.53 5.23 7.89
CA GLY A 213 -0.86 5.49 9.17
C GLY A 213 -0.06 6.79 9.14
N ASP A 214 0.85 6.91 8.18
CA ASP A 214 1.71 8.10 8.04
C ASP A 214 0.90 9.39 7.84
N MET A 215 -0.14 9.36 7.00
CA MET A 215 -1.02 10.52 6.80
C MET A 215 -1.74 10.91 8.07
N GLN A 216 -2.30 9.96 8.82
CA GLN A 216 -3.01 10.24 10.06
C GLN A 216 -2.06 10.75 11.15
N LEU A 217 -0.87 10.18 11.29
CA LEU A 217 0.16 10.67 12.20
C LEU A 217 0.49 12.15 11.94
N ILE A 218 0.68 12.53 10.68
CA ILE A 218 0.95 13.93 10.28
C ILE A 218 -0.26 14.82 10.61
N CYS A 219 -1.48 14.36 10.34
CA CYS A 219 -2.69 15.11 10.66
C CYS A 219 -2.87 15.35 12.16
N GLU A 220 -2.51 14.38 13.01
CA GLU A 220 -2.56 14.52 14.48
C GLU A 220 -1.54 15.57 14.96
N ILE A 221 -0.33 15.55 14.41
CA ILE A 221 0.69 16.56 14.67
C ILE A 221 0.22 17.96 14.25
N TYR A 222 -0.31 18.08 13.03
CA TYR A 222 -0.89 19.32 12.51
C TYR A 222 -1.99 19.84 13.43
N HIS A 223 -2.90 18.99 13.88
CA HIS A 223 -4.00 19.35 14.78
C HIS A 223 -3.47 19.92 16.10
N LEU A 224 -2.49 19.27 16.73
CA LEU A 224 -1.89 19.77 17.97
C LEU A 224 -1.17 21.12 17.76
N MET A 225 -0.39 21.24 16.69
CA MET A 225 0.32 22.51 16.41
C MET A 225 -0.66 23.66 16.18
N ARG A 226 -1.71 23.44 15.38
CA ARG A 226 -2.71 24.46 15.06
C ARG A 226 -3.57 24.80 16.28
N ASP A 227 -4.29 23.84 16.83
CA ASP A 227 -5.35 24.08 17.80
C ASP A 227 -4.85 24.04 19.26
N GLY A 228 -3.81 23.25 19.53
CA GLY A 228 -3.20 23.16 20.87
C GLY A 228 -2.17 24.24 21.14
N LEU A 229 -1.31 24.53 20.15
CA LEU A 229 -0.22 25.50 20.30
C LEU A 229 -0.51 26.86 19.65
N GLY A 230 -1.53 26.94 18.78
CA GLY A 230 -1.91 28.16 18.08
C GLY A 230 -0.88 28.60 17.03
N LEU A 231 -0.15 27.65 16.41
CA LEU A 231 0.78 27.95 15.32
C LEU A 231 0.01 28.29 14.04
N THR A 232 0.50 29.29 13.34
CA THR A 232 0.02 29.66 12.01
C THR A 232 0.48 28.65 10.95
N ASN A 233 -0.19 28.62 9.78
CA ASN A 233 0.24 27.79 8.65
C ASN A 233 1.69 28.10 8.20
N ALA A 234 2.12 29.37 8.29
CA ALA A 234 3.50 29.79 7.95
C ALA A 234 4.52 29.21 8.94
N GLU A 235 4.22 29.21 10.25
CA GLU A 235 5.08 28.61 11.25
C GLU A 235 5.13 27.09 11.10
N MET A 236 3.99 26.43 10.87
CA MET A 236 3.94 24.99 10.62
C MET A 236 4.67 24.60 9.32
N HIS A 237 4.55 25.40 8.24
CA HIS A 237 5.34 25.23 7.03
C HIS A 237 6.84 25.18 7.33
N GLN A 238 7.33 26.13 8.15
CA GLN A 238 8.74 26.18 8.52
C GLN A 238 9.17 24.94 9.33
N VAL A 239 8.34 24.49 10.26
CA VAL A 239 8.57 23.26 11.03
C VAL A 239 8.69 22.05 10.11
N PHE A 240 7.72 21.83 9.21
CA PHE A 240 7.76 20.71 8.27
C PHE A 240 8.91 20.80 7.26
N LYS A 241 9.33 22.01 6.88
CA LYS A 241 10.50 22.23 6.05
C LYS A 241 11.78 21.74 6.75
N GLU A 242 11.98 22.11 8.01
CA GLU A 242 13.13 21.67 8.81
C GLU A 242 13.12 20.17 9.03
N TRP A 243 11.95 19.59 9.32
CA TRP A 243 11.81 18.15 9.52
C TRP A 243 12.08 17.34 8.25
N ASN A 244 11.78 17.89 7.08
CA ASN A 244 12.06 17.23 5.80
C ASN A 244 13.55 17.15 5.46
N GLU A 245 14.38 17.97 6.08
CA GLU A 245 15.85 17.93 5.93
C GLU A 245 16.51 16.87 6.85
N GLY A 246 15.75 16.27 7.77
CA GLY A 246 16.21 15.31 8.76
C GLY A 246 15.65 13.88 8.58
N GLU A 247 15.59 13.16 9.70
CA GLU A 247 15.12 11.76 9.75
C GLU A 247 13.66 11.55 9.34
N LEU A 248 12.85 12.61 9.36
CA LEU A 248 11.46 12.60 8.89
C LEU A 248 11.32 12.85 7.38
N GLY A 249 12.41 13.12 6.67
CA GLY A 249 12.44 13.39 5.24
C GLY A 249 11.66 12.34 4.46
N SER A 250 10.54 12.77 3.85
CA SER A 250 9.63 11.89 3.13
C SER A 250 8.69 12.69 2.23
N TYR A 251 8.11 12.02 1.22
CA TYR A 251 7.15 12.66 0.33
C TYR A 251 5.96 13.28 1.06
N LEU A 252 5.40 12.60 2.06
CA LEU A 252 4.25 13.13 2.81
C LEU A 252 4.63 14.34 3.66
N ILE A 253 5.82 14.41 4.23
CA ILE A 253 6.32 15.61 4.93
C ILE A 253 6.56 16.74 3.93
N GLU A 254 7.16 16.45 2.77
CA GLU A 254 7.39 17.40 1.69
C GLU A 254 6.08 18.06 1.23
N ILE A 255 5.07 17.26 0.85
CA ILE A 255 3.79 17.81 0.38
C ILE A 255 3.01 18.51 1.50
N THR A 256 3.15 18.09 2.77
CA THR A 256 2.55 18.80 3.90
C THR A 256 3.14 20.19 4.04
N ARG A 257 4.47 20.33 3.93
CA ARG A 257 5.15 21.63 3.86
C ARG A 257 4.55 22.51 2.77
N ASP A 258 4.40 21.99 1.56
CA ASP A 258 3.93 22.73 0.40
C ASP A 258 2.45 23.11 0.51
N ILE A 259 1.61 22.21 1.02
CA ILE A 259 0.18 22.46 1.29
C ILE A 259 0.01 23.62 2.28
N LEU A 260 0.80 23.65 3.35
CA LEU A 260 0.72 24.70 4.37
C LEU A 260 1.15 26.09 3.86
N ALA A 261 1.99 26.13 2.81
CA ALA A 261 2.41 27.38 2.17
C ALA A 261 1.44 27.84 1.08
N TYR A 262 0.59 26.94 0.56
CA TYR A 262 -0.22 27.24 -0.62
C TYR A 262 -1.41 28.14 -0.29
N LYS A 263 -1.56 29.21 -1.06
CA LYS A 263 -2.65 30.17 -0.95
C LYS A 263 -3.38 30.29 -2.28
N ASP A 264 -4.67 30.55 -2.21
CA ASP A 264 -5.49 30.84 -3.37
C ASP A 264 -5.21 32.24 -3.93
N GLU A 265 -5.94 32.63 -4.97
CA GLU A 265 -5.85 33.95 -5.62
C GLU A 265 -6.25 35.12 -4.71
N ASN A 266 -6.99 34.83 -3.61
CA ASN A 266 -7.39 35.82 -2.61
C ASN A 266 -6.41 35.92 -1.43
N GLY A 267 -5.33 35.11 -1.44
CA GLY A 267 -4.34 35.05 -0.38
C GLY A 267 -4.75 34.21 0.83
N GLN A 268 -5.83 33.42 0.72
CA GLN A 268 -6.29 32.51 1.77
C GLN A 268 -5.57 31.16 1.67
N ALA A 269 -5.19 30.59 2.81
CA ALA A 269 -4.58 29.26 2.84
C ALA A 269 -5.65 28.22 2.44
N VAL A 270 -5.39 27.49 1.36
CA VAL A 270 -6.39 26.53 0.82
C VAL A 270 -6.69 25.41 1.80
N VAL A 271 -5.74 24.99 2.62
CA VAL A 271 -5.94 23.95 3.64
C VAL A 271 -7.06 24.33 4.64
N ASP A 272 -7.21 25.61 4.95
CA ASP A 272 -8.23 26.10 5.88
C ASP A 272 -9.65 26.14 5.26
N LEU A 273 -9.73 26.03 3.94
CA LEU A 273 -11.00 26.01 3.17
C LEU A 273 -11.49 24.59 2.88
N ILE A 274 -10.66 23.58 3.13
CA ILE A 274 -10.99 22.18 2.88
C ILE A 274 -11.84 21.63 4.02
N LEU A 275 -12.98 21.00 3.65
CA LEU A 275 -13.86 20.33 4.62
C LEU A 275 -13.11 19.15 5.28
N ASP A 276 -13.21 19.04 6.60
CA ASP A 276 -12.55 18.05 7.43
C ASP A 276 -13.21 16.65 7.38
N THR A 277 -13.42 16.15 6.16
CA THR A 277 -13.88 14.79 5.86
C THR A 277 -12.87 14.11 4.94
N ALA A 278 -12.47 12.89 5.24
CA ALA A 278 -11.49 12.15 4.46
C ALA A 278 -12.09 10.89 3.83
N GLY A 279 -12.06 10.80 2.49
CA GLY A 279 -12.47 9.62 1.75
C GLY A 279 -11.41 8.50 1.78
N GLN A 280 -11.84 7.29 1.37
CA GLN A 280 -10.94 6.13 1.21
C GLN A 280 -11.38 5.23 0.05
N LYS A 281 -10.40 4.57 -0.60
CA LYS A 281 -10.66 3.56 -1.65
C LYS A 281 -10.73 2.13 -1.09
N GLY A 282 -10.52 1.93 0.21
CA GLY A 282 -10.68 0.67 0.92
C GLY A 282 -9.41 -0.16 1.13
N THR A 283 -8.26 0.19 0.56
CA THR A 283 -7.02 -0.59 0.71
C THR A 283 -6.47 -0.60 2.14
N GLY A 284 -6.53 0.53 2.86
CA GLY A 284 -6.18 0.58 4.28
C GLY A 284 -7.13 -0.27 5.15
N LYS A 285 -8.43 -0.25 4.83
CA LYS A 285 -9.42 -1.14 5.47
C LYS A 285 -9.07 -2.62 5.24
N TRP A 286 -8.70 -3.01 4.02
CA TRP A 286 -8.29 -4.38 3.74
C TRP A 286 -7.04 -4.79 4.52
N THR A 287 -6.09 -3.87 4.71
CA THR A 287 -4.91 -4.12 5.55
C THR A 287 -5.30 -4.42 6.99
N ALA A 288 -6.23 -3.64 7.57
CA ALA A 288 -6.73 -3.87 8.93
C ALA A 288 -7.51 -5.19 9.04
N ILE A 289 -8.33 -5.54 8.05
CA ILE A 289 -9.06 -6.81 8.00
C ILE A 289 -8.07 -7.99 7.91
N ALA A 290 -7.11 -7.92 6.99
CA ALA A 290 -6.08 -8.96 6.86
C ALA A 290 -5.30 -9.15 8.17
N ALA A 291 -5.01 -8.07 8.89
CA ALA A 291 -4.35 -8.15 10.19
C ALA A 291 -5.20 -8.88 11.25
N LEU A 292 -6.51 -8.65 11.26
CA LEU A 292 -7.43 -9.36 12.15
C LEU A 292 -7.52 -10.85 11.77
N ASP A 293 -7.58 -11.16 10.48
CA ASP A 293 -7.63 -12.53 9.98
C ASP A 293 -6.33 -13.30 10.30
N GLU A 294 -5.18 -12.62 10.25
CA GLU A 294 -3.86 -13.18 10.58
C GLU A 294 -3.49 -13.08 12.08
N GLY A 295 -4.37 -12.55 12.92
CA GLY A 295 -4.12 -12.38 14.35
C GLY A 295 -3.00 -11.35 14.67
N MET A 296 -2.76 -10.38 13.80
CA MET A 296 -1.68 -9.39 13.97
C MET A 296 -2.18 -8.06 14.54
N PRO A 297 -1.50 -7.50 15.56
CA PRO A 297 -1.94 -6.29 16.24
C PRO A 297 -1.55 -5.01 15.46
N LEU A 298 -2.18 -4.76 14.31
CA LEU A 298 -2.01 -3.54 13.50
C LEU A 298 -2.80 -2.36 14.07
N THR A 299 -2.57 -2.02 15.31
CA THR A 299 -3.38 -1.02 16.03
C THR A 299 -3.28 0.36 15.41
N LEU A 300 -2.08 0.85 15.07
CA LEU A 300 -1.88 2.17 14.48
C LEU A 300 -2.58 2.30 13.12
N ILE A 301 -2.39 1.34 12.22
CA ILE A 301 -3.00 1.36 10.89
C ILE A 301 -4.52 1.23 10.99
N GLY A 302 -5.01 0.40 11.94
CA GLY A 302 -6.44 0.29 12.25
C GLY A 302 -7.04 1.63 12.70
N GLU A 303 -6.38 2.32 13.63
CA GLU A 303 -6.82 3.64 14.09
C GLU A 303 -6.83 4.69 12.98
N ALA A 304 -5.87 4.65 12.06
CA ALA A 304 -5.88 5.54 10.90
C ALA A 304 -7.10 5.33 9.99
N VAL A 305 -7.57 4.09 9.86
CA VAL A 305 -8.82 3.78 9.14
C VAL A 305 -10.04 4.30 9.91
N PHE A 306 -10.10 4.05 11.23
CA PHE A 306 -11.20 4.53 12.06
C PHE A 306 -11.26 6.05 12.15
N ALA A 307 -10.13 6.75 12.18
CA ALA A 307 -10.07 8.21 12.13
C ALA A 307 -10.74 8.77 10.86
N ARG A 308 -10.52 8.13 9.69
CA ARG A 308 -11.23 8.50 8.45
C ARG A 308 -12.73 8.23 8.55
N CYS A 309 -13.13 7.09 9.14
CA CYS A 309 -14.55 6.79 9.37
C CYS A 309 -15.19 7.84 10.28
N LEU A 310 -14.52 8.21 11.38
CA LEU A 310 -15.01 9.26 12.28
C LEU A 310 -15.09 10.62 11.57
N SER A 311 -14.12 10.97 10.73
CA SER A 311 -14.14 12.23 9.96
C SER A 311 -15.37 12.34 9.07
N ALA A 312 -15.85 11.24 8.52
CA ALA A 312 -17.01 11.19 7.64
C ALA A 312 -18.35 11.45 8.34
N LEU A 313 -18.42 11.35 9.67
CA LEU A 313 -19.61 11.68 10.48
C LEU A 313 -19.71 13.18 10.77
N LYS A 314 -19.55 14.03 9.74
CA LYS A 314 -19.36 15.49 9.92
C LYS A 314 -20.53 16.15 10.63
N GLU A 315 -21.75 15.91 10.18
CA GLU A 315 -22.97 16.53 10.75
C GLU A 315 -23.19 16.09 12.19
N GLU A 316 -23.01 14.79 12.47
CA GLU A 316 -23.12 14.23 13.84
C GLU A 316 -22.05 14.79 14.78
N ARG A 317 -20.81 14.95 14.30
CA ARG A 317 -19.73 15.57 15.09
C ARG A 317 -20.00 17.04 15.41
N VAL A 318 -20.56 17.78 14.46
CA VAL A 318 -20.95 19.19 14.68
C VAL A 318 -22.03 19.28 15.75
N GLU A 319 -23.06 18.44 15.67
CA GLU A 319 -24.13 18.38 16.67
C GLU A 319 -23.59 17.98 18.05
N ALA A 320 -22.73 16.95 18.11
CA ALA A 320 -22.09 16.53 19.36
C ALA A 320 -21.24 17.65 19.98
N ALA A 321 -20.49 18.42 19.17
CA ALA A 321 -19.67 19.52 19.65
C ALA A 321 -20.51 20.65 20.28
N HIS A 322 -21.75 20.85 19.83
CA HIS A 322 -22.67 21.82 20.42
C HIS A 322 -23.29 21.32 21.73
N GLN A 323 -23.51 20.02 21.87
CA GLN A 323 -24.20 19.43 23.00
C GLN A 323 -23.26 18.99 24.15
N ILE A 324 -22.07 18.50 23.82
CA ILE A 324 -21.12 17.92 24.77
C ILE A 324 -20.02 18.92 25.06
N LYS A 325 -19.95 19.37 26.33
CA LYS A 325 -18.92 20.30 26.79
C LYS A 325 -17.61 19.55 27.04
N ALA A 326 -16.54 19.97 26.36
CA ALA A 326 -15.19 19.49 26.67
C ALA A 326 -14.67 20.13 27.97
N VAL A 327 -13.91 19.35 28.76
CA VAL A 327 -13.10 19.85 29.87
C VAL A 327 -11.64 19.80 29.41
N THR A 328 -11.06 20.96 29.20
CA THR A 328 -9.69 21.09 28.69
C THR A 328 -8.83 21.93 29.61
N THR A 329 -7.53 21.65 29.61
CA THR A 329 -6.52 22.43 30.32
C THR A 329 -5.57 23.03 29.29
N PRO A 330 -5.46 24.37 29.20
CA PRO A 330 -4.53 25.01 28.25
C PRO A 330 -3.08 24.57 28.49
N PHE A 331 -2.33 24.41 27.39
CA PHE A 331 -0.91 24.16 27.51
C PHE A 331 -0.18 25.41 27.94
N THR A 332 0.58 25.33 29.04
CA THR A 332 1.34 26.43 29.62
C THR A 332 2.85 26.23 29.53
N GLY A 333 3.29 25.16 28.93
CA GLY A 333 4.71 24.82 28.76
C GLY A 333 5.40 25.56 27.60
N ASP A 334 6.65 25.23 27.38
CA ASP A 334 7.44 25.74 26.23
C ASP A 334 6.94 25.07 24.92
N LYS A 335 6.34 25.91 24.07
CA LYS A 335 5.81 25.49 22.76
C LYS A 335 6.90 24.93 21.84
N LYS A 336 8.10 25.56 21.85
CA LYS A 336 9.21 25.12 21.00
C LYS A 336 9.74 23.76 21.43
N ALA A 337 9.86 23.54 22.72
CA ALA A 337 10.24 22.24 23.27
C ALA A 337 9.19 21.16 22.92
N LEU A 338 7.90 21.50 22.97
CA LEU A 338 6.86 20.53 22.58
C LEU A 338 6.88 20.25 21.08
N VAL A 339 7.21 21.22 20.21
CA VAL A 339 7.39 20.98 18.77
C VAL A 339 8.56 20.01 18.49
N ASP A 340 9.66 20.11 19.25
CA ASP A 340 10.75 19.12 19.15
C ASP A 340 10.32 17.74 19.66
N ASP A 341 9.55 17.68 20.75
CA ASP A 341 8.94 16.44 21.23
C ASP A 341 8.00 15.82 20.19
N LEU A 342 7.24 16.64 19.45
CA LEU A 342 6.39 16.17 18.34
C LEU A 342 7.16 15.50 17.23
N ARG A 343 8.33 16.07 16.86
CA ARG A 343 9.23 15.46 15.86
C ARG A 343 9.65 14.06 16.27
N GLN A 344 10.08 13.90 17.51
CA GLN A 344 10.51 12.61 18.06
C GLN A 344 9.35 11.61 18.17
N ALA A 345 8.18 12.06 18.63
CA ALA A 345 6.98 11.23 18.73
C ALA A 345 6.49 10.76 17.36
N LEU A 346 6.52 11.63 16.34
CA LEU A 346 6.19 11.29 14.97
C LEU A 346 7.14 10.23 14.42
N TYR A 347 8.45 10.42 14.60
CA TYR A 347 9.45 9.48 14.11
C TYR A 347 9.29 8.08 14.74
N ALA A 348 9.13 8.02 16.07
CA ALA A 348 8.89 6.75 16.77
C ALA A 348 7.58 6.07 16.31
N SER A 349 6.52 6.84 16.14
CA SER A 349 5.22 6.32 15.66
C SER A 349 5.31 5.81 14.22
N LYS A 350 6.06 6.50 13.33
CA LYS A 350 6.34 6.00 11.98
C LYS A 350 7.07 4.65 12.02
N ILE A 351 8.09 4.52 12.86
CA ILE A 351 8.81 3.24 13.03
C ILE A 351 7.82 2.13 13.43
N VAL A 352 6.91 2.39 14.35
CA VAL A 352 5.87 1.41 14.74
C VAL A 352 4.94 1.08 13.59
N SER A 353 4.51 2.06 12.79
CA SER A 353 3.66 1.83 11.61
C SER A 353 4.29 0.83 10.64
N TYR A 354 5.57 1.04 10.30
CA TYR A 354 6.31 0.13 9.44
C TYR A 354 6.57 -1.22 10.12
N ALA A 355 6.91 -1.24 11.41
CA ALA A 355 7.11 -2.48 12.17
C ALA A 355 5.85 -3.36 12.14
N GLN A 356 4.67 -2.77 12.33
CA GLN A 356 3.38 -3.47 12.23
C GLN A 356 3.14 -3.99 10.80
N GLY A 357 3.38 -3.18 9.76
CA GLY A 357 3.22 -3.60 8.37
C GLY A 357 4.13 -4.76 7.98
N TYR A 358 5.41 -4.71 8.38
CA TYR A 358 6.38 -5.80 8.14
C TYR A 358 6.04 -7.07 8.92
N GLN A 359 5.52 -6.93 10.15
CA GLN A 359 5.05 -8.06 10.94
C GLN A 359 3.86 -8.76 10.25
N LEU A 360 2.90 -7.99 9.73
CA LEU A 360 1.79 -8.54 8.96
C LEU A 360 2.27 -9.27 7.69
N MET A 361 3.17 -8.66 6.91
CA MET A 361 3.72 -9.31 5.72
C MET A 361 4.43 -10.62 6.06
N ARG A 362 5.15 -10.67 7.18
CA ARG A 362 5.84 -11.88 7.64
C ARG A 362 4.87 -12.99 8.01
N THR A 363 3.78 -12.69 8.71
CA THR A 363 2.78 -13.69 9.08
C THR A 363 2.03 -14.17 7.85
N ALA A 364 1.59 -13.29 6.98
CA ALA A 364 0.95 -13.66 5.71
C ALA A 364 1.87 -14.51 4.83
N ALA A 365 3.18 -14.23 4.79
CA ALA A 365 4.13 -15.05 4.05
C ALA A 365 4.17 -16.49 4.56
N GLN A 366 3.99 -16.72 5.86
CA GLN A 366 3.88 -18.07 6.44
C GLN A 366 2.54 -18.73 6.11
N THR A 367 1.43 -17.96 6.21
CA THR A 367 0.07 -18.46 5.94
C THR A 367 -0.10 -18.86 4.47
N TYR A 368 0.44 -18.08 3.54
CA TYR A 368 0.24 -18.25 2.10
C TYR A 368 1.43 -18.89 1.37
N ASP A 369 2.48 -19.28 2.08
CA ASP A 369 3.72 -19.89 1.54
C ASP A 369 4.40 -18.97 0.51
N TRP A 370 4.63 -17.69 0.88
CA TRP A 370 5.33 -16.71 0.05
C TRP A 370 6.78 -16.50 0.48
N HIS A 371 7.67 -16.37 -0.49
CA HIS A 371 9.09 -16.10 -0.27
C HIS A 371 9.39 -14.61 -0.43
N LEU A 372 9.02 -13.80 0.58
CA LEU A 372 9.16 -12.34 0.53
C LEU A 372 10.61 -11.90 0.82
N ASN A 373 11.14 -11.01 -0.03
CA ASN A 373 12.39 -10.28 0.23
C ASN A 373 12.07 -8.94 0.92
N TYR A 374 12.07 -8.89 2.25
CA TYR A 374 11.70 -7.70 3.02
C TYR A 374 12.61 -6.51 2.78
N GLY A 375 13.93 -6.71 2.65
CA GLY A 375 14.87 -5.65 2.29
C GLY A 375 14.62 -5.10 0.88
N GLY A 376 14.34 -5.99 -0.08
CA GLY A 376 13.94 -5.62 -1.44
C GLY A 376 12.62 -4.85 -1.50
N ILE A 377 11.63 -5.22 -0.66
CA ILE A 377 10.37 -4.49 -0.53
C ILE A 377 10.62 -3.05 -0.03
N ALA A 378 11.47 -2.87 0.98
CA ALA A 378 11.83 -1.53 1.44
C ALA A 378 12.45 -0.69 0.32
N MET A 379 13.31 -1.27 -0.52
CA MET A 379 13.93 -0.59 -1.64
C MET A 379 12.94 -0.20 -2.73
N MET A 380 11.94 -1.05 -3.03
CA MET A 380 10.87 -0.69 -3.96
C MET A 380 10.07 0.55 -3.52
N TRP A 381 9.99 0.81 -2.23
CA TRP A 381 9.27 1.97 -1.66
C TRP A 381 10.11 3.25 -1.56
N ARG A 382 11.41 3.21 -1.87
CA ARG A 382 12.29 4.41 -1.83
C ARG A 382 12.01 5.44 -2.91
N GLY A 383 11.39 5.06 -4.01
CA GLY A 383 11.05 5.97 -5.11
C GLY A 383 9.72 5.62 -5.77
N GLY A 384 9.11 6.60 -6.43
CA GLY A 384 7.88 6.40 -7.20
C GLY A 384 6.67 5.96 -6.40
N CYS A 385 6.62 6.23 -5.09
CA CYS A 385 5.47 5.91 -4.25
C CYS A 385 5.21 6.97 -3.17
N ILE A 386 4.03 6.92 -2.57
CA ILE A 386 3.55 7.91 -1.60
C ILE A 386 4.32 7.83 -0.27
N ILE A 387 4.81 6.67 0.11
CA ILE A 387 5.52 6.47 1.39
C ILE A 387 7.04 6.55 1.27
N ARG A 388 7.58 7.04 0.14
CA ARG A 388 9.03 7.23 -0.01
C ARG A 388 9.60 8.03 1.16
N SER A 389 10.65 7.52 1.79
CA SER A 389 11.23 8.07 3.02
C SER A 389 12.71 7.69 3.13
N VAL A 390 13.50 8.54 3.75
CA VAL A 390 14.94 8.34 3.94
C VAL A 390 15.27 7.10 4.79
N PHE A 391 14.42 6.74 5.75
CA PHE A 391 14.70 5.62 6.64
C PHE A 391 14.43 4.22 6.03
N LEU A 392 13.83 4.12 4.85
CA LEU A 392 13.60 2.83 4.16
C LEU A 392 14.90 2.07 3.89
N GLY A 393 16.00 2.80 3.64
CA GLY A 393 17.33 2.21 3.57
C GLY A 393 17.74 1.48 4.87
N LYS A 394 17.34 2.01 6.02
CA LYS A 394 17.59 1.38 7.33
C LYS A 394 16.79 0.09 7.54
N ILE A 395 15.61 -0.02 6.95
CA ILE A 395 14.84 -1.27 6.94
C ILE A 395 15.58 -2.34 6.11
N LYS A 396 16.08 -1.97 4.93
CA LYS A 396 16.92 -2.87 4.12
C LYS A 396 18.11 -3.38 4.92
N GLU A 397 18.90 -2.47 5.50
CA GLU A 397 20.06 -2.82 6.32
C GLU A 397 19.70 -3.76 7.50
N ALA A 398 18.52 -3.55 8.14
CA ALA A 398 18.05 -4.37 9.22
C ALA A 398 17.83 -5.84 8.79
N PHE A 399 17.16 -6.04 7.64
CA PHE A 399 16.93 -7.38 7.09
C PHE A 399 18.17 -8.00 6.45
N GLU A 400 19.14 -7.21 5.99
CA GLU A 400 20.47 -7.72 5.59
C GLU A 400 21.26 -8.23 6.79
N ARG A 401 21.19 -7.53 7.93
CA ARG A 401 21.81 -8.00 9.19
C ARG A 401 21.14 -9.25 9.75
N ASN A 402 19.82 -9.30 9.68
CA ASN A 402 19.03 -10.42 10.20
C ASN A 402 17.81 -10.70 9.29
N PRO A 403 17.93 -11.59 8.31
CA PRO A 403 16.80 -11.96 7.44
C PRO A 403 15.60 -12.56 8.19
N ALA A 404 15.80 -13.10 9.38
CA ALA A 404 14.77 -13.68 10.24
C ALA A 404 14.26 -12.70 11.31
N LEU A 405 14.58 -11.40 11.20
CA LEU A 405 14.18 -10.37 12.16
C LEU A 405 12.66 -10.41 12.42
N PRO A 406 12.21 -10.70 13.66
CA PRO A 406 10.79 -10.87 13.93
C PRO A 406 10.01 -9.57 13.94
N ASN A 407 10.67 -8.46 14.29
CA ASN A 407 10.06 -7.12 14.32
C ASN A 407 11.17 -6.06 14.21
N LEU A 408 10.93 -4.98 13.47
CA LEU A 408 11.89 -3.88 13.30
C LEU A 408 12.32 -3.26 14.63
N LEU A 409 11.45 -3.23 15.64
CA LEU A 409 11.76 -2.71 16.97
C LEU A 409 12.89 -3.48 17.71
N LEU A 410 13.27 -4.66 17.23
CA LEU A 410 14.38 -5.46 17.77
C LEU A 410 15.70 -5.24 17.02
N ASP A 411 15.67 -4.54 15.88
CA ASP A 411 16.90 -4.14 15.20
C ASP A 411 17.60 -3.03 15.98
N PRO A 412 18.94 -3.05 16.11
CA PRO A 412 19.68 -2.09 16.93
C PRO A 412 19.40 -0.61 16.56
N PHE A 413 19.27 -0.29 15.27
CA PHE A 413 19.02 1.08 14.84
C PHE A 413 17.63 1.56 15.27
N PHE A 414 16.59 0.78 14.98
CA PHE A 414 15.22 1.15 15.31
C PHE A 414 14.93 1.12 16.80
N LYS A 415 15.52 0.14 17.51
CA LYS A 415 15.47 0.05 18.97
C LYS A 415 16.01 1.31 19.63
N ASP A 416 17.22 1.73 19.26
CA ASP A 416 17.87 2.94 19.80
C ASP A 416 17.05 4.20 19.51
N ALA A 417 16.51 4.34 18.27
CA ALA A 417 15.69 5.47 17.89
C ALA A 417 14.43 5.60 18.74
N VAL A 418 13.71 4.49 18.96
CA VAL A 418 12.47 4.50 19.76
C VAL A 418 12.78 4.67 21.26
N GLU A 419 13.85 4.05 21.77
CA GLU A 419 14.28 4.21 23.16
C GLU A 419 14.58 5.68 23.47
N LYS A 420 15.24 6.42 22.59
CA LYS A 420 15.52 7.85 22.74
C LYS A 420 14.25 8.70 22.69
N ALA A 421 13.29 8.36 21.88
CA ALA A 421 12.07 9.13 21.66
C ALA A 421 11.02 8.95 22.77
N GLN A 422 11.09 7.91 23.61
CA GLN A 422 10.04 7.56 24.58
C GLN A 422 9.63 8.72 25.50
N GLY A 423 10.60 9.50 25.99
CA GLY A 423 10.32 10.62 26.90
C GLY A 423 9.49 11.72 26.22
N ALA A 424 9.88 12.10 25.02
CA ALA A 424 9.19 13.06 24.18
C ALA A 424 7.77 12.58 23.83
N TRP A 425 7.66 11.34 23.39
CA TRP A 425 6.39 10.71 23.02
C TRP A 425 5.36 10.76 24.15
N ARG A 426 5.78 10.43 25.38
CA ARG A 426 4.90 10.48 26.57
C ARG A 426 4.51 11.91 26.93
N ARG A 427 5.44 12.90 26.83
CA ARG A 427 5.11 14.31 27.07
C ARG A 427 4.09 14.83 26.06
N VAL A 428 4.23 14.50 24.79
CA VAL A 428 3.24 14.83 23.74
C VAL A 428 1.85 14.31 24.12
N LEU A 429 1.71 13.02 24.42
CA LEU A 429 0.41 12.45 24.75
C LEU A 429 -0.17 13.00 26.05
N THR A 430 0.66 13.28 27.05
CA THR A 430 0.21 13.94 28.29
C THR A 430 -0.37 15.34 28.01
N ALA A 431 0.30 16.11 27.16
CA ALA A 431 -0.17 17.43 26.75
C ALA A 431 -1.51 17.36 25.97
N THR A 432 -1.61 16.45 25.02
CA THR A 432 -2.82 16.33 24.17
C THR A 432 -4.05 15.87 24.92
N ILE A 433 -3.89 14.95 25.90
CA ILE A 433 -4.99 14.52 26.76
C ILE A 433 -5.54 15.72 27.55
N GLY A 434 -4.68 16.55 28.12
CA GLY A 434 -5.09 17.77 28.83
C GLY A 434 -5.80 18.78 27.92
N LEU A 435 -5.34 18.92 26.70
CA LEU A 435 -5.92 19.82 25.70
C LEU A 435 -7.23 19.28 25.07
N GLY A 436 -7.57 18.02 25.26
CA GLY A 436 -8.71 17.38 24.60
C GLY A 436 -8.51 17.18 23.09
N ILE A 437 -7.26 17.12 22.61
CA ILE A 437 -6.93 16.91 21.20
C ILE A 437 -6.74 15.42 20.95
N PRO A 438 -7.54 14.80 20.06
CA PRO A 438 -7.43 13.37 19.77
C PRO A 438 -6.17 13.03 18.97
N MET A 439 -5.43 12.03 19.44
CA MET A 439 -4.26 11.46 18.76
C MET A 439 -4.34 9.93 18.74
N PRO A 440 -5.32 9.33 18.05
CA PRO A 440 -5.54 7.90 18.11
C PRO A 440 -4.35 7.08 17.58
N THR A 441 -3.71 7.50 16.50
CA THR A 441 -2.59 6.72 15.92
C THR A 441 -1.32 6.84 16.76
N ILE A 442 -0.96 8.02 17.24
CA ILE A 442 0.21 8.22 18.11
C ILE A 442 0.01 7.51 19.45
N SER A 443 -1.22 7.55 20.01
CA SER A 443 -1.57 6.86 21.26
C SER A 443 -1.51 5.34 21.10
N SER A 444 -2.08 4.79 20.03
CA SER A 444 -2.08 3.35 19.79
C SER A 444 -0.68 2.82 19.48
N ALA A 445 0.16 3.62 18.82
CA ALA A 445 1.56 3.29 18.59
C ALA A 445 2.35 3.15 19.89
N LEU A 446 2.19 4.08 20.84
CA LEU A 446 2.83 3.99 22.15
C LEU A 446 2.28 2.82 22.97
N ALA A 447 0.96 2.59 22.93
CA ALA A 447 0.35 1.46 23.60
C ALA A 447 0.84 0.11 23.04
N PHE A 448 0.97 0.00 21.71
CA PHE A 448 1.58 -1.17 21.06
C PHE A 448 3.03 -1.37 21.53
N PHE A 449 3.85 -0.31 21.49
CA PHE A 449 5.25 -0.38 21.93
C PHE A 449 5.36 -0.84 23.39
N ASP A 450 4.58 -0.25 24.28
CA ASP A 450 4.57 -0.63 25.71
C ASP A 450 4.11 -2.08 25.91
N GLY A 451 3.08 -2.50 25.20
CA GLY A 451 2.59 -3.88 25.24
C GLY A 451 3.62 -4.88 24.65
N TYR A 452 4.21 -4.54 23.51
CA TYR A 452 5.17 -5.42 22.81
C TYR A 452 6.42 -5.72 23.66
N ARG A 453 6.90 -4.75 24.43
CA ARG A 453 8.07 -4.92 25.31
C ARG A 453 7.73 -5.42 26.74
N SER A 454 6.45 -5.67 27.03
CA SER A 454 6.03 -6.14 28.35
C SER A 454 6.11 -7.65 28.42
N GLU A 455 6.93 -8.17 29.33
CA GLU A 455 7.07 -9.62 29.56
C GLU A 455 5.74 -10.24 30.02
N ARG A 456 4.93 -9.50 30.80
CA ARG A 456 3.65 -9.96 31.31
C ARG A 456 2.53 -8.93 31.03
N LEU A 457 1.54 -9.35 30.29
CA LEU A 457 0.34 -8.58 30.00
C LEU A 457 -0.83 -8.99 30.92
N PRO A 458 -1.85 -8.15 31.09
CA PRO A 458 -3.03 -8.47 31.91
C PRO A 458 -3.97 -9.50 31.26
N ALA A 459 -3.55 -10.12 30.17
CA ALA A 459 -4.29 -11.16 29.46
C ALA A 459 -4.55 -12.42 30.31
N ASN A 460 -3.80 -12.60 31.39
CA ASN A 460 -4.06 -13.65 32.39
C ASN A 460 -5.45 -13.50 33.03
N LEU A 461 -5.88 -12.28 33.36
CA LEU A 461 -7.23 -12.03 33.91
C LEU A 461 -8.29 -12.29 32.85
N LEU A 462 -8.07 -11.81 31.61
CA LEU A 462 -8.98 -12.08 30.50
C LEU A 462 -9.19 -13.58 30.28
N GLN A 463 -8.09 -14.35 30.27
CA GLN A 463 -8.17 -15.81 30.08
C GLN A 463 -8.82 -16.50 31.30
N ALA A 464 -8.59 -16.03 32.52
CA ALA A 464 -9.31 -16.53 33.70
C ALA A 464 -10.80 -16.25 33.63
N GLN A 465 -11.22 -15.06 33.15
CA GLN A 465 -12.64 -14.75 32.92
C GLN A 465 -13.26 -15.71 31.89
N ARG A 466 -12.57 -15.98 30.78
CA ARG A 466 -13.03 -16.94 29.78
C ARG A 466 -13.18 -18.36 30.36
N ASP A 467 -12.23 -18.78 31.17
CA ASP A 467 -12.31 -20.06 31.85
C ASP A 467 -13.45 -20.12 32.90
N TYR A 468 -13.67 -19.01 33.63
CA TYR A 468 -14.73 -18.89 34.64
C TYR A 468 -16.13 -19.10 34.04
N PHE A 469 -16.45 -18.42 32.91
CA PHE A 469 -17.80 -18.50 32.34
C PHE A 469 -17.98 -19.60 31.29
N GLY A 470 -16.90 -20.14 30.72
CA GLY A 470 -17.00 -21.03 29.57
C GLY A 470 -16.06 -22.21 29.57
N ALA A 471 -15.31 -22.46 30.66
CA ALA A 471 -14.29 -23.52 30.76
C ALA A 471 -13.32 -23.52 29.55
N HIS A 472 -12.91 -22.30 29.09
CA HIS A 472 -12.06 -22.14 27.91
C HIS A 472 -10.58 -22.45 28.14
N THR A 473 -10.25 -23.01 29.28
CA THR A 473 -8.90 -23.45 29.67
C THR A 473 -7.82 -22.36 29.62
N TYR A 474 -6.71 -22.58 30.26
CA TYR A 474 -5.56 -21.68 30.28
C TYR A 474 -4.26 -22.45 30.49
N GLU A 475 -3.14 -21.92 30.02
CA GLU A 475 -1.80 -22.39 30.36
C GLU A 475 -1.33 -21.72 31.67
N ARG A 476 -0.56 -22.45 32.45
CA ARG A 476 0.02 -21.95 33.71
C ARG A 476 1.49 -21.59 33.52
N VAL A 477 1.95 -20.54 34.21
CA VAL A 477 3.36 -20.09 34.17
C VAL A 477 4.32 -21.05 34.89
N ASP A 478 3.80 -21.92 35.78
CA ASP A 478 4.55 -22.91 36.55
C ASP A 478 4.45 -24.33 35.93
N ARG A 479 3.96 -24.44 34.68
CA ARG A 479 3.80 -25.71 33.96
C ARG A 479 4.36 -25.56 32.52
N PRO A 480 4.68 -26.68 31.86
CA PRO A 480 5.07 -26.66 30.46
C PRO A 480 4.05 -25.98 29.56
N ARG A 481 4.54 -25.34 28.49
CA ARG A 481 3.67 -24.77 27.44
C ARG A 481 2.83 -25.87 26.77
N LYS A 482 1.62 -25.50 26.34
CA LYS A 482 0.63 -26.39 25.72
C LYS A 482 -0.02 -27.40 26.69
N GLU A 483 0.19 -27.25 27.98
CA GLU A 483 -0.55 -27.97 29.04
C GLU A 483 -1.70 -27.07 29.50
N PHE A 484 -2.95 -27.48 29.16
CA PHE A 484 -4.14 -26.66 29.40
C PHE A 484 -4.87 -27.09 30.68
N HIS A 485 -5.26 -26.15 31.49
CA HIS A 485 -5.94 -26.31 32.77
C HIS A 485 -7.31 -25.64 32.77
N HIS A 486 -8.25 -26.22 33.52
CA HIS A 486 -9.53 -25.63 33.87
C HIS A 486 -9.66 -25.54 35.38
N THR A 487 -10.21 -24.46 35.90
CA THR A 487 -10.52 -24.29 37.31
C THR A 487 -12.04 -24.29 37.51
N ASN A 488 -12.53 -25.16 38.39
CA ASN A 488 -13.91 -25.10 38.84
C ASN A 488 -14.09 -23.92 39.83
N TRP A 489 -14.14 -22.69 39.31
CA TRP A 489 -14.14 -21.44 40.08
C TRP A 489 -15.31 -21.33 41.08
N THR A 490 -16.46 -21.90 40.74
CA THR A 490 -17.68 -21.80 41.57
C THR A 490 -17.89 -23.00 42.48
N GLY A 491 -17.13 -24.07 42.26
CA GLY A 491 -17.37 -25.37 42.94
C GLY A 491 -18.64 -26.10 42.45
N ARG A 492 -19.34 -25.57 41.46
CA ARG A 492 -20.56 -26.13 40.89
C ARG A 492 -20.43 -26.62 39.47
N GLY A 493 -19.26 -26.35 38.81
CA GLY A 493 -18.97 -26.82 37.46
C GLY A 493 -18.52 -28.27 37.42
N GLY A 494 -18.52 -28.86 36.23
CA GLY A 494 -17.96 -30.17 35.93
C GLY A 494 -16.49 -30.15 35.55
N ASN A 495 -15.97 -31.28 35.10
CA ASN A 495 -14.60 -31.41 34.59
C ASN A 495 -14.50 -31.31 33.06
N THR A 496 -15.61 -31.00 32.40
CA THR A 496 -15.64 -30.83 30.94
C THR A 496 -15.15 -29.43 30.57
N SER A 497 -14.15 -29.36 29.69
CA SER A 497 -13.64 -28.10 29.15
C SER A 497 -14.13 -27.84 27.72
N ALA A 498 -14.27 -26.59 27.34
CA ALA A 498 -14.51 -26.22 25.96
C ALA A 498 -13.23 -26.39 25.12
N SER A 499 -13.38 -26.56 23.80
CA SER A 499 -12.24 -26.56 22.88
C SER A 499 -11.47 -25.24 22.96
N THR A 500 -10.14 -25.31 22.97
CA THR A 500 -9.29 -24.12 22.99
C THR A 500 -9.18 -23.57 21.56
N TYR A 501 -9.61 -22.35 21.35
CA TYR A 501 -9.31 -21.59 20.13
C TYR A 501 -7.99 -20.85 20.36
N VAL A 502 -6.97 -21.21 19.56
CA VAL A 502 -5.71 -20.49 19.50
C VAL A 502 -5.81 -19.50 18.34
N VAL A 503 -5.53 -18.23 18.61
CA VAL A 503 -5.42 -17.17 17.59
C VAL A 503 -4.07 -17.32 16.90
#